data_5330c3173e5fd9758d05b56fbdb11a2e
#
_entry.id   5330c3173e5fd9758d05b56fbdb11a2e
#
_cell.length_a   1.000
_cell.length_b   1.000
_cell.length_c   1.000
_cell.angle_alpha   90.00
_cell.angle_beta   90.00
_cell.angle_gamma   90.00
#
_symmetry.space_group_name_H-M   'P 1'
#
loop_
_entity.id
_entity.type
_entity.pdbx_description
1 polymer ?
#
loop_
_entity_poly.entity_id
_entity_poly.type
_entity_poly.pdbx_seq_one_letter_code
_entity_poly.pdbx_strand_id
1 'polypeptide(L)'
;TETQLNANWRGSYCFIPTERDDIFSVPSPDRLELREGWRKLLPQAIADPLNLQSWKGGRGHAVSALEMPQAPLQPGWDCPQAPEIPAKEIIWKSERLKKSRRVWIFTTGDATAEERPLAVLLDGEFWAQSMPVWPVLTSLTHRQQLPPAVYVLIDAIDTTHRAHELPCNADFWLAVQQELLPLVKAIAPFSDRADRTVVAGQSFGGLSALYAGLHWPERFGCVLSQSGSYWWPHRGGQQEGVLLEKLKAGEVSAEGLRIVLEAV
;
A
#
# COMPACT_ATOMS: atom_id res chain seq x y z
N THR A 1 -10.89 -21.44 -22.43
CA THR A 1 -10.96 -20.02 -22.76
C THR A 1 -9.58 -19.55 -23.14
N GLU A 2 -9.43 -18.90 -24.27
CA GLU A 2 -8.17 -18.34 -24.78
C GLU A 2 -8.23 -16.82 -24.67
N THR A 3 -7.15 -16.20 -24.24
CA THR A 3 -7.04 -14.75 -24.11
C THR A 3 -5.69 -14.28 -24.66
N GLN A 4 -5.70 -13.16 -25.38
CA GLN A 4 -4.49 -12.52 -25.86
C GLN A 4 -4.07 -11.40 -24.89
N LEU A 5 -2.81 -11.45 -24.46
CA LEU A 5 -2.20 -10.45 -23.60
C LEU A 5 -0.98 -9.83 -24.28
N ASN A 6 -0.68 -8.58 -23.95
CA ASN A 6 0.53 -7.94 -24.42
C ASN A 6 1.76 -8.69 -23.89
N ALA A 7 2.81 -8.79 -24.70
CA ALA A 7 4.04 -9.52 -24.33
C ALA A 7 4.76 -8.95 -23.10
N ASN A 8 4.51 -7.70 -22.75
CA ASN A 8 5.04 -7.01 -21.55
C ASN A 8 4.07 -6.99 -20.36
N TRP A 9 2.95 -7.74 -20.44
CA TRP A 9 1.97 -7.77 -19.36
C TRP A 9 2.46 -8.60 -18.17
N ARG A 10 2.16 -8.12 -16.97
CA ARG A 10 2.28 -8.84 -15.70
C ARG A 10 1.04 -8.59 -14.88
N GLY A 11 0.52 -9.61 -14.23
CA GLY A 11 -0.63 -9.45 -13.35
C GLY A 11 -1.06 -10.75 -12.72
N SER A 12 -2.20 -10.72 -12.09
CA SER A 12 -2.84 -11.89 -11.50
C SER A 12 -4.16 -12.19 -12.19
N TYR A 13 -4.55 -13.45 -12.15
CA TYR A 13 -5.83 -13.94 -12.65
C TYR A 13 -6.38 -15.03 -11.73
N CYS A 14 -7.65 -15.31 -11.86
CA CYS A 14 -8.31 -16.41 -11.17
C CYS A 14 -9.40 -17.00 -12.08
N PHE A 15 -9.84 -18.19 -11.76
CA PHE A 15 -11.04 -18.78 -12.34
C PHE A 15 -12.19 -18.66 -11.37
N ILE A 16 -13.38 -18.36 -11.88
CA ILE A 16 -14.63 -18.41 -11.12
C ILE A 16 -15.47 -19.51 -11.77
N PRO A 17 -15.50 -20.71 -11.19
CA PRO A 17 -16.36 -21.77 -11.70
C PRO A 17 -17.83 -21.35 -11.61
N THR A 18 -18.56 -21.48 -12.70
CA THR A 18 -19.97 -21.13 -12.74
C THR A 18 -20.69 -22.02 -13.74
N GLU A 19 -21.91 -22.42 -13.42
CA GLU A 19 -22.83 -23.10 -14.32
C GLU A 19 -23.65 -22.09 -15.17
N ARG A 20 -23.44 -20.78 -14.93
CA ARG A 20 -24.21 -19.71 -15.56
C ARG A 20 -23.36 -19.06 -16.65
N ASP A 21 -23.85 -19.05 -17.88
CA ASP A 21 -23.20 -18.41 -19.03
C ASP A 21 -23.46 -16.89 -19.08
N ASP A 22 -24.38 -16.39 -18.24
CA ASP A 22 -24.95 -15.04 -18.33
C ASP A 22 -24.45 -14.05 -17.25
N ILE A 23 -23.47 -14.44 -16.40
CA ILE A 23 -23.05 -13.62 -15.24
C ILE A 23 -22.60 -12.20 -15.66
N PHE A 24 -22.11 -12.04 -16.89
CA PHE A 24 -21.68 -10.77 -17.46
C PHE A 24 -22.22 -10.52 -18.86
N SER A 25 -23.31 -11.16 -19.25
CA SER A 25 -23.90 -11.05 -20.59
C SER A 25 -24.47 -9.66 -20.88
N VAL A 26 -24.71 -8.84 -19.87
CA VAL A 26 -25.07 -7.44 -20.01
C VAL A 26 -24.05 -6.60 -19.25
N PRO A 27 -23.19 -5.83 -19.96
CA PRO A 27 -22.34 -4.85 -19.28
C PRO A 27 -23.26 -3.83 -18.62
N SER A 28 -23.35 -3.85 -17.30
CA SER A 28 -24.02 -2.76 -16.59
C SER A 28 -23.22 -1.48 -16.81
N PRO A 29 -23.82 -0.39 -17.28
CA PRO A 29 -23.16 0.91 -17.33
C PRO A 29 -22.84 1.46 -15.94
N ASP A 30 -23.46 0.89 -14.89
CA ASP A 30 -23.20 1.27 -13.51
C ASP A 30 -21.99 0.53 -12.94
N ARG A 31 -20.90 1.28 -12.76
CA ARG A 31 -19.66 0.77 -12.15
C ARG A 31 -19.84 0.26 -10.71
N LEU A 32 -20.84 0.75 -9.98
CA LEU A 32 -21.12 0.29 -8.62
C LEU A 32 -21.74 -1.10 -8.64
N GLU A 33 -22.68 -1.31 -9.54
CA GLU A 33 -23.36 -2.61 -9.74
C GLU A 33 -22.35 -3.69 -10.18
N LEU A 34 -21.50 -3.37 -11.15
CA LEU A 34 -20.39 -4.24 -11.56
C LEU A 34 -19.47 -4.59 -10.39
N ARG A 35 -19.11 -3.61 -9.57
CA ARG A 35 -18.23 -3.82 -8.41
C ARG A 35 -18.87 -4.69 -7.33
N GLU A 36 -20.17 -4.52 -7.11
CA GLU A 36 -20.92 -5.38 -6.18
C GLU A 36 -21.04 -6.80 -6.70
N GLY A 37 -21.28 -6.97 -7.99
CA GLY A 37 -21.26 -8.26 -8.66
C GLY A 37 -19.92 -8.98 -8.45
N TRP A 38 -18.82 -8.32 -8.73
CA TRP A 38 -17.48 -8.87 -8.50
C TRP A 38 -17.23 -9.23 -7.02
N ARG A 39 -17.67 -8.42 -6.07
CA ARG A 39 -17.51 -8.72 -4.63
C ARG A 39 -18.23 -9.99 -4.20
N LYS A 40 -19.35 -10.35 -4.87
CA LYS A 40 -20.10 -11.58 -4.60
C LYS A 40 -19.45 -12.80 -5.24
N LEU A 41 -18.76 -12.60 -6.37
CA LEU A 41 -18.15 -13.70 -7.14
C LEU A 41 -16.73 -14.03 -6.68
N LEU A 42 -15.91 -13.03 -6.39
CA LEU A 42 -14.51 -13.21 -6.03
C LEU A 42 -14.25 -14.18 -4.87
N PRO A 43 -15.09 -14.32 -3.84
CA PRO A 43 -14.92 -15.34 -2.82
C PRO A 43 -14.98 -16.79 -3.34
N GLN A 44 -15.55 -16.99 -4.53
CA GLN A 44 -15.63 -18.31 -5.20
C GLN A 44 -14.44 -18.57 -6.13
N ALA A 45 -13.52 -17.60 -6.21
CA ALA A 45 -12.37 -17.71 -7.10
C ALA A 45 -11.44 -18.84 -6.69
N ILE A 46 -10.94 -19.55 -7.68
CA ILE A 46 -9.90 -20.57 -7.54
C ILE A 46 -8.66 -20.17 -8.32
N ALA A 47 -7.49 -20.51 -7.79
CA ALA A 47 -6.25 -20.41 -8.54
C ALA A 47 -6.22 -21.44 -9.68
N ASP A 48 -5.42 -21.17 -10.70
CA ASP A 48 -5.18 -22.12 -11.78
C ASP A 48 -4.37 -23.32 -11.25
N PRO A 49 -4.91 -24.53 -11.27
CA PRO A 49 -4.21 -25.72 -10.79
C PRO A 49 -3.01 -26.12 -11.68
N LEU A 50 -2.96 -25.61 -12.91
CA LEU A 50 -1.86 -25.84 -13.84
C LEU A 50 -0.74 -24.80 -13.73
N ASN A 51 -1.00 -23.68 -13.07
CA ASN A 51 0.00 -22.66 -12.83
C ASN A 51 0.56 -22.75 -11.41
N LEU A 52 1.80 -23.24 -11.30
CA LEU A 52 2.48 -23.38 -10.01
C LEU A 52 2.86 -22.03 -9.37
N GLN A 53 2.78 -20.93 -10.10
CA GLN A 53 3.02 -19.58 -9.60
C GLN A 53 1.73 -19.06 -8.94
N SER A 54 1.38 -19.59 -7.78
CA SER A 54 0.30 -19.05 -6.98
C SER A 54 0.76 -17.79 -6.25
N TRP A 55 -0.09 -16.79 -6.23
CA TRP A 55 0.17 -15.56 -5.49
C TRP A 55 -0.76 -15.48 -4.28
N LYS A 56 -0.15 -15.36 -3.08
CA LYS A 56 -0.93 -15.27 -1.83
C LYS A 56 -1.49 -13.86 -1.57
N GLY A 57 -1.16 -12.91 -2.42
CA GLY A 57 -1.51 -11.50 -2.25
C GLY A 57 -2.93 -11.10 -2.66
N GLY A 58 -3.80 -12.05 -2.98
CA GLY A 58 -5.20 -11.77 -3.24
C GLY A 58 -5.91 -11.23 -2.00
N ARG A 59 -6.78 -10.27 -2.19
CA ARG A 59 -7.61 -9.68 -1.13
C ARG A 59 -8.64 -10.69 -0.59
N GLY A 60 -8.18 -11.83 -0.07
CA GLY A 60 -9.01 -12.90 0.49
C GLY A 60 -9.56 -13.91 -0.52
N HIS A 61 -9.12 -13.89 -1.78
CA HIS A 61 -9.46 -14.89 -2.79
C HIS A 61 -8.20 -15.45 -3.47
N ALA A 62 -8.30 -16.66 -3.99
CA ALA A 62 -7.18 -17.31 -4.66
C ALA A 62 -6.89 -16.66 -6.01
N VAL A 63 -5.61 -16.45 -6.32
CA VAL A 63 -5.14 -15.93 -7.60
C VAL A 63 -3.87 -16.66 -8.03
N SER A 64 -3.66 -16.72 -9.36
CA SER A 64 -2.43 -17.16 -9.98
C SER A 64 -1.69 -15.97 -10.58
N ALA A 65 -0.37 -15.97 -10.52
CA ALA A 65 0.45 -14.94 -11.14
C ALA A 65 0.78 -15.32 -12.59
N LEU A 66 0.77 -14.34 -13.47
CA LEU A 66 1.21 -14.49 -14.86
C LEU A 66 2.17 -13.38 -15.22
N GLU A 67 3.32 -13.78 -15.73
CA GLU A 67 4.33 -12.89 -16.25
C GLU A 67 4.63 -13.25 -17.71
N MET A 68 4.38 -12.31 -18.61
CA MET A 68 4.67 -12.49 -20.02
C MET A 68 6.17 -12.30 -20.31
N PRO A 69 6.71 -12.87 -21.42
CA PRO A 69 8.15 -12.92 -21.64
C PRO A 69 8.88 -11.58 -21.71
N GLN A 70 8.18 -10.49 -21.99
CA GLN A 70 8.73 -9.13 -22.04
C GLN A 70 8.25 -8.26 -20.88
N ALA A 71 7.71 -8.85 -19.82
CA ALA A 71 7.32 -8.09 -18.66
C ALA A 71 8.52 -7.37 -18.04
N PRO A 72 8.39 -6.10 -17.63
CA PRO A 72 9.49 -5.35 -17.03
C PRO A 72 10.07 -6.07 -15.81
N LEU A 73 11.40 -6.05 -15.68
CA LEU A 73 12.05 -6.63 -14.49
C LEU A 73 11.55 -5.95 -13.20
N GLN A 74 11.42 -6.73 -12.15
CA GLN A 74 11.10 -6.26 -10.80
C GLN A 74 12.31 -6.48 -9.88
N PRO A 75 13.26 -5.52 -9.83
CA PRO A 75 14.46 -5.67 -9.04
C PRO A 75 14.15 -5.98 -7.57
N GLY A 76 14.83 -6.98 -7.02
CA GLY A 76 14.64 -7.44 -5.66
C GLY A 76 13.59 -8.52 -5.46
N TRP A 77 12.59 -8.66 -6.35
CA TRP A 77 11.59 -9.74 -6.31
C TRP A 77 12.10 -11.05 -6.93
N ASP A 78 13.13 -10.98 -7.73
CA ASP A 78 13.83 -12.08 -8.38
C ASP A 78 14.88 -12.78 -7.49
N CYS A 79 15.06 -12.28 -6.26
CA CYS A 79 16.04 -12.82 -5.33
C CYS A 79 15.44 -13.91 -4.44
N PRO A 80 15.90 -15.17 -4.57
CA PRO A 80 15.30 -16.30 -3.88
C PRO A 80 15.43 -16.29 -2.35
N GLN A 81 16.36 -15.58 -1.76
CA GLN A 81 16.62 -15.63 -0.32
C GLN A 81 17.42 -14.40 0.15
N ALA A 82 16.74 -13.35 0.59
CA ALA A 82 17.35 -12.50 1.61
C ALA A 82 17.29 -13.24 2.97
N PRO A 83 18.29 -13.12 3.85
CA PRO A 83 18.20 -13.68 5.19
C PRO A 83 16.93 -13.15 5.84
N GLU A 84 16.13 -14.06 6.39
CA GLU A 84 14.94 -13.72 7.16
C GLU A 84 15.35 -12.94 8.41
N ILE A 85 15.39 -11.63 8.32
CA ILE A 85 15.27 -10.81 9.51
C ILE A 85 13.78 -10.62 9.69
N PRO A 86 13.15 -11.34 10.63
CA PRO A 86 11.71 -11.25 10.80
C PRO A 86 11.36 -9.83 11.23
N ALA A 87 10.35 -9.28 10.58
CA ALA A 87 9.76 -8.03 11.04
C ALA A 87 9.26 -8.21 12.48
N LYS A 88 9.60 -7.28 13.36
CA LYS A 88 9.08 -7.27 14.73
C LYS A 88 7.63 -6.84 14.68
N GLU A 89 6.71 -7.72 15.03
CA GLU A 89 5.30 -7.37 15.19
C GLU A 89 5.06 -6.80 16.61
N ILE A 90 4.35 -5.69 16.68
CA ILE A 90 3.85 -5.10 17.91
C ILE A 90 2.34 -4.84 17.80
N ILE A 91 1.67 -4.79 18.94
CA ILE A 91 0.29 -4.30 19.04
C ILE A 91 0.33 -2.84 19.49
N TRP A 92 0.01 -1.95 18.57
CA TRP A 92 -0.15 -0.54 18.90
C TRP A 92 -1.57 -0.29 19.41
N LYS A 93 -1.66 0.15 20.67
CA LYS A 93 -2.90 0.60 21.32
C LYS A 93 -2.94 2.11 21.25
N SER A 94 -3.78 2.64 20.37
CA SER A 94 -3.93 4.09 20.22
C SER A 94 -4.99 4.64 21.18
N GLU A 95 -4.59 5.57 22.02
CA GLU A 95 -5.51 6.31 22.88
C GLU A 95 -6.37 7.30 22.07
N ARG A 96 -5.82 7.90 21.04
CA ARG A 96 -6.55 8.83 20.17
C ARG A 96 -7.60 8.12 19.35
N LEU A 97 -7.24 7.00 18.72
CA LEU A 97 -8.15 6.24 17.85
C LEU A 97 -9.07 5.29 18.62
N LYS A 98 -8.82 5.07 19.92
CA LYS A 98 -9.53 4.10 20.79
C LYS A 98 -9.55 2.69 20.21
N LYS A 99 -8.45 2.28 19.59
CA LYS A 99 -8.30 1.00 18.89
C LYS A 99 -6.91 0.43 19.03
N SER A 100 -6.82 -0.87 18.82
CA SER A 100 -5.55 -1.59 18.74
C SER A 100 -5.36 -2.18 17.36
N ARG A 101 -4.13 -2.16 16.85
CA ARG A 101 -3.76 -2.76 15.57
C ARG A 101 -2.35 -3.30 15.59
N ARG A 102 -2.07 -4.22 14.68
CA ARG A 102 -0.72 -4.73 14.46
C ARG A 102 0.10 -3.68 13.71
N VAL A 103 1.37 -3.64 14.04
CA VAL A 103 2.37 -2.86 13.31
C VAL A 103 3.61 -3.72 13.19
N TRP A 104 4.15 -3.84 11.99
CA TRP A 104 5.42 -4.54 11.75
C TRP A 104 6.53 -3.52 11.56
N ILE A 105 7.64 -3.76 12.23
CA ILE A 105 8.82 -2.89 12.20
C ILE A 105 10.00 -3.73 11.78
N PHE A 106 10.75 -3.30 10.79
CA PHE A 106 12.02 -3.91 10.42
C PHE A 106 13.03 -2.87 9.96
N THR A 107 14.30 -3.24 10.01
CA THR A 107 15.40 -2.38 9.59
C THR A 107 16.19 -3.08 8.50
N THR A 108 16.76 -2.30 7.59
CA THR A 108 17.69 -2.80 6.56
C THR A 108 19.05 -2.15 6.73
N GLY A 109 20.11 -2.95 6.56
CA GLY A 109 21.50 -2.48 6.62
C GLY A 109 21.88 -1.81 7.93
N ASP A 110 23.12 -1.32 8.00
CA ASP A 110 23.68 -0.62 9.15
C ASP A 110 23.82 0.88 8.85
N ALA A 111 23.27 1.71 9.72
CA ALA A 111 23.42 3.15 9.68
C ALA A 111 23.20 3.75 11.07
N THR A 112 23.68 4.97 11.29
CA THR A 112 23.37 5.72 12.51
C THR A 112 21.88 6.11 12.55
N ALA A 113 21.35 6.39 13.73
CA ALA A 113 19.96 6.82 13.88
C ALA A 113 19.66 8.12 13.08
N GLU A 114 20.58 9.06 13.08
CA GLU A 114 20.45 10.35 12.38
C GLU A 114 20.42 10.19 10.86
N GLU A 115 21.09 9.17 10.34
CA GLU A 115 21.19 8.92 8.91
C GLU A 115 20.09 8.01 8.37
N ARG A 116 19.51 7.18 9.23
CA ARG A 116 18.56 6.16 8.82
C ARG A 116 17.17 6.75 8.49
N PRO A 117 16.73 6.72 7.22
CA PRO A 117 15.39 7.14 6.85
C PRO A 117 14.30 6.30 7.53
N LEU A 118 13.11 6.90 7.65
CA LEU A 118 11.88 6.23 8.04
C LEU A 118 10.98 6.05 6.82
N ALA A 119 10.41 4.87 6.64
CA ALA A 119 9.36 4.61 5.67
C ALA A 119 8.11 4.05 6.38
N VAL A 120 7.00 4.77 6.28
CA VAL A 120 5.68 4.36 6.80
C VAL A 120 4.84 3.85 5.65
N LEU A 121 4.48 2.57 5.68
CA LEU A 121 3.66 1.91 4.67
C LEU A 121 2.27 1.60 5.25
N LEU A 122 1.24 2.10 4.56
CA LEU A 122 -0.15 1.79 4.88
C LEU A 122 -0.55 0.43 4.28
N ASP A 123 -1.67 -0.13 4.76
CA ASP A 123 -2.07 -1.52 4.43
C ASP A 123 -0.98 -2.53 4.83
N GLY A 124 -0.48 -2.39 6.05
CA GLY A 124 0.69 -3.10 6.55
C GLY A 124 0.57 -4.61 6.53
N GLU A 125 -0.62 -5.16 6.77
CA GLU A 125 -0.88 -6.60 6.70
C GLU A 125 -0.64 -7.17 5.30
N PHE A 126 -0.94 -6.39 4.27
CA PHE A 126 -0.66 -6.79 2.88
C PHE A 126 0.85 -6.91 2.66
N TRP A 127 1.60 -5.88 3.05
CA TRP A 127 3.05 -5.80 2.86
C TRP A 127 3.86 -6.66 3.83
N ALA A 128 3.25 -7.07 4.93
CA ALA A 128 3.88 -7.94 5.91
C ALA A 128 3.59 -9.43 5.66
N GLN A 129 2.41 -9.79 5.20
CA GLN A 129 1.94 -11.17 5.19
C GLN A 129 1.58 -11.68 3.79
N SER A 130 0.81 -10.89 3.02
CA SER A 130 0.37 -11.32 1.69
C SER A 130 1.45 -11.17 0.64
N MET A 131 2.22 -10.10 0.71
CA MET A 131 3.31 -9.76 -0.20
C MET A 131 4.50 -9.20 0.60
N PRO A 132 5.22 -10.03 1.34
CA PRO A 132 6.28 -9.59 2.24
C PRO A 132 7.35 -8.76 1.51
N VAL A 133 7.48 -7.48 1.89
CA VAL A 133 8.43 -6.55 1.24
C VAL A 133 9.82 -6.54 1.86
N TRP A 134 9.99 -7.03 3.10
CA TRP A 134 11.30 -6.96 3.77
C TRP A 134 12.42 -7.72 3.04
N PRO A 135 12.22 -8.91 2.41
CA PRO A 135 13.28 -9.56 1.66
C PRO A 135 13.74 -8.70 0.48
N VAL A 136 12.79 -8.10 -0.23
CA VAL A 136 13.06 -7.22 -1.37
C VAL A 136 13.84 -5.99 -0.94
N LEU A 137 13.36 -5.29 0.09
CA LEU A 137 13.99 -4.07 0.60
C LEU A 137 15.37 -4.36 1.19
N THR A 138 15.55 -5.49 1.87
CA THR A 138 16.86 -5.96 2.35
C THR A 138 17.81 -6.22 1.19
N SER A 139 17.35 -6.92 0.15
CA SER A 139 18.15 -7.19 -1.05
C SER A 139 18.57 -5.89 -1.75
N LEU A 140 17.64 -4.96 -1.93
CA LEU A 140 17.92 -3.66 -2.57
C LEU A 140 18.91 -2.82 -1.73
N THR A 141 18.82 -2.91 -0.40
CA THR A 141 19.78 -2.24 0.49
C THR A 141 21.17 -2.87 0.40
N HIS A 142 21.28 -4.19 0.38
CA HIS A 142 22.55 -4.87 0.17
C HIS A 142 23.20 -4.55 -1.19
N ARG A 143 22.39 -4.35 -2.22
CA ARG A 143 22.83 -3.92 -3.55
C ARG A 143 23.11 -2.42 -3.64
N GLN A 144 23.02 -1.68 -2.53
CA GLN A 144 23.20 -0.22 -2.46
C GLN A 144 22.23 0.58 -3.37
N GLN A 145 21.10 -0.01 -3.74
CA GLN A 145 20.04 0.65 -4.51
C GLN A 145 19.07 1.42 -3.60
N LEU A 146 18.98 1.03 -2.33
CA LEU A 146 18.29 1.76 -1.27
C LEU A 146 19.24 2.00 -0.09
N PRO A 147 19.08 3.11 0.62
CA PRO A 147 19.80 3.32 1.87
C PRO A 147 19.32 2.37 2.96
N PRO A 148 20.15 2.09 3.99
CA PRO A 148 19.68 1.50 5.23
C PRO A 148 18.51 2.31 5.81
N ALA A 149 17.40 1.66 6.20
CA ALA A 149 16.18 2.36 6.61
C ALA A 149 15.41 1.62 7.70
N VAL A 150 14.51 2.31 8.37
CA VAL A 150 13.46 1.74 9.22
C VAL A 150 12.14 1.74 8.47
N TYR A 151 11.48 0.61 8.43
CA TYR A 151 10.18 0.42 7.80
C TYR A 151 9.12 0.12 8.85
N VAL A 152 8.00 0.81 8.74
CA VAL A 152 6.84 0.69 9.65
C VAL A 152 5.61 0.39 8.82
N LEU A 153 5.06 -0.80 8.97
CA LEU A 153 3.90 -1.26 8.23
C LEU A 153 2.69 -1.24 9.16
N ILE A 154 1.73 -0.37 8.87
CA ILE A 154 0.56 -0.13 9.73
C ILE A 154 -0.63 -0.94 9.21
N ASP A 155 -1.15 -1.87 10.04
CA ASP A 155 -2.34 -2.67 9.74
C ASP A 155 -3.58 -1.77 9.57
N ALA A 156 -4.37 -2.05 8.55
CA ALA A 156 -5.66 -1.38 8.34
C ALA A 156 -6.78 -1.92 9.23
N ILE A 157 -6.55 -2.99 9.99
CA ILE A 157 -7.49 -3.77 10.80
C ILE A 157 -8.47 -4.54 9.90
N ASP A 158 -9.35 -3.82 9.19
CA ASP A 158 -10.30 -4.34 8.22
C ASP A 158 -10.72 -3.27 7.21
N THR A 159 -11.55 -3.64 6.27
CA THR A 159 -12.02 -2.73 5.20
C THR A 159 -12.86 -1.57 5.71
N THR A 160 -13.60 -1.74 6.81
CA THR A 160 -14.43 -0.68 7.42
C THR A 160 -13.54 0.35 8.10
N HIS A 161 -12.62 -0.09 8.94
CA HIS A 161 -11.64 0.79 9.58
C HIS A 161 -10.77 1.51 8.55
N ARG A 162 -10.30 0.78 7.53
CA ARG A 162 -9.56 1.34 6.41
C ARG A 162 -10.28 2.50 5.73
N ALA A 163 -11.58 2.31 5.46
CA ALA A 163 -12.39 3.33 4.77
C ALA A 163 -12.67 4.57 5.63
N HIS A 164 -12.64 4.46 6.95
CA HIS A 164 -12.83 5.57 7.87
C HIS A 164 -11.54 6.29 8.26
N GLU A 165 -10.44 5.58 8.34
CA GLU A 165 -9.21 6.12 8.94
C GLU A 165 -8.21 6.62 7.90
N LEU A 166 -8.17 6.06 6.70
CA LEU A 166 -7.19 6.48 5.72
C LEU A 166 -7.61 7.76 4.96
N PRO A 167 -8.85 7.93 4.47
CA PRO A 167 -9.18 9.10 3.68
C PRO A 167 -9.17 10.39 4.51
N CYS A 168 -8.19 11.25 4.27
CA CYS A 168 -8.11 12.63 4.80
C CYS A 168 -8.40 12.75 6.31
N ASN A 169 -7.86 11.84 7.11
CA ASN A 169 -8.12 11.75 8.53
C ASN A 169 -6.96 12.30 9.37
N ALA A 170 -7.15 13.47 9.96
CA ALA A 170 -6.14 14.11 10.80
C ALA A 170 -5.84 13.32 12.07
N ASP A 171 -6.87 12.74 12.73
CA ASP A 171 -6.67 11.99 13.98
C ASP A 171 -5.82 10.75 13.78
N PHE A 172 -5.95 10.07 12.63
CA PHE A 172 -5.08 8.95 12.30
C PHE A 172 -3.62 9.39 12.25
N TRP A 173 -3.30 10.45 11.53
CA TRP A 173 -1.92 10.90 11.39
C TRP A 173 -1.35 11.56 12.65
N LEU A 174 -2.18 12.22 13.45
CA LEU A 174 -1.77 12.70 14.77
C LEU A 174 -1.47 11.53 15.72
N ALA A 175 -2.27 10.48 15.69
CA ALA A 175 -1.98 9.26 16.46
C ALA A 175 -0.68 8.60 15.99
N VAL A 176 -0.46 8.51 14.69
CA VAL A 176 0.81 7.99 14.14
C VAL A 176 1.99 8.79 14.68
N GLN A 177 1.94 10.13 14.58
CA GLN A 177 3.04 11.00 15.00
C GLN A 177 3.29 10.99 16.51
N GLN A 178 2.22 11.08 17.31
CA GLN A 178 2.31 11.33 18.75
C GLN A 178 2.41 10.05 19.57
N GLU A 179 1.89 8.94 19.05
CA GLU A 179 1.83 7.69 19.81
C GLU A 179 2.70 6.59 19.16
N LEU A 180 2.54 6.34 17.85
CA LEU A 180 3.23 5.22 17.19
C LEU A 180 4.71 5.51 16.96
N LEU A 181 5.05 6.64 16.34
CA LEU A 181 6.45 6.91 15.96
C LEU A 181 7.40 7.00 17.16
N PRO A 182 7.03 7.50 18.34
CA PRO A 182 7.86 7.40 19.55
C PRO A 182 8.13 5.95 19.97
N LEU A 183 7.13 5.06 19.89
CA LEU A 183 7.31 3.63 20.17
C LEU A 183 8.25 2.97 19.16
N VAL A 184 8.07 3.28 17.88
CA VAL A 184 8.96 2.79 16.81
C VAL A 184 10.39 3.25 17.05
N LYS A 185 10.59 4.53 17.38
CA LYS A 185 11.92 5.11 17.58
C LYS A 185 12.66 4.47 18.77
N ALA A 186 11.93 4.07 19.81
CA ALA A 186 12.50 3.32 20.94
C ALA A 186 12.95 1.89 20.55
N ILE A 187 12.32 1.30 19.53
CA ILE A 187 12.65 -0.05 19.03
C ILE A 187 13.77 0.02 17.97
N ALA A 188 13.63 0.92 17.03
CA ALA A 188 14.52 1.10 15.89
C ALA A 188 14.71 2.61 15.64
N PRO A 189 15.80 3.21 16.14
CA PRO A 189 16.07 4.63 15.98
C PRO A 189 16.19 5.04 14.49
N PHE A 190 15.63 6.18 14.15
CA PHE A 190 15.61 6.78 12.81
C PHE A 190 15.71 8.31 12.85
N SER A 191 15.99 8.91 11.71
CA SER A 191 16.10 10.35 11.54
C SER A 191 14.75 11.06 11.72
N ASP A 192 14.74 12.21 12.40
CA ASP A 192 13.54 13.05 12.53
C ASP A 192 13.34 14.00 11.33
N ARG A 193 14.26 14.01 10.37
CA ARG A 193 14.20 14.88 9.21
C ARG A 193 13.06 14.50 8.28
N ALA A 194 12.27 15.50 7.87
CA ALA A 194 11.15 15.30 6.95
C ALA A 194 11.60 14.77 5.59
N ASP A 195 12.73 15.28 5.06
CA ASP A 195 13.30 14.86 3.79
C ASP A 195 13.86 13.43 3.79
N ARG A 196 13.87 12.78 4.97
CA ARG A 196 14.20 11.36 5.20
C ARG A 196 13.02 10.54 5.70
N THR A 197 11.82 11.09 5.67
CA THR A 197 10.59 10.38 6.05
C THR A 197 9.70 10.20 4.85
N VAL A 198 9.47 8.93 4.50
CA VAL A 198 8.60 8.53 3.40
C VAL A 198 7.28 8.01 3.96
N VAL A 199 6.17 8.46 3.40
CA VAL A 199 4.85 7.86 3.61
C VAL A 199 4.36 7.26 2.29
N ALA A 200 3.91 6.01 2.34
CA ALA A 200 3.54 5.26 1.14
C ALA A 200 2.20 4.54 1.31
N GLY A 201 1.43 4.48 0.23
CA GLY A 201 0.19 3.74 0.23
C GLY A 201 -0.47 3.65 -1.14
N GLN A 202 -1.50 2.80 -1.24
CA GLN A 202 -2.28 2.55 -2.44
C GLN A 202 -3.74 2.95 -2.25
N SER A 203 -4.39 3.45 -3.29
CA SER A 203 -5.81 3.79 -3.27
C SER A 203 -6.14 4.78 -2.14
N PHE A 204 -6.96 4.41 -1.14
CA PHE A 204 -7.16 5.22 0.08
C PHE A 204 -5.85 5.45 0.85
N GLY A 205 -4.94 4.48 0.84
CA GLY A 205 -3.61 4.66 1.41
C GLY A 205 -2.78 5.70 0.64
N GLY A 206 -2.88 5.73 -0.69
CA GLY A 206 -2.22 6.74 -1.52
C GLY A 206 -2.77 8.15 -1.28
N LEU A 207 -4.09 8.27 -1.15
CA LEU A 207 -4.74 9.52 -0.73
C LEU A 207 -4.26 9.96 0.66
N SER A 208 -4.22 9.01 1.62
CA SER A 208 -3.77 9.25 3.00
C SER A 208 -2.31 9.68 3.08
N ALA A 209 -1.44 9.05 2.28
CA ALA A 209 -0.03 9.41 2.22
C ALA A 209 0.17 10.85 1.70
N LEU A 210 -0.54 11.23 0.63
CA LEU A 210 -0.50 12.61 0.14
C LEU A 210 -1.08 13.59 1.16
N TYR A 211 -2.18 13.22 1.81
CA TYR A 211 -2.78 14.03 2.87
C TYR A 211 -1.78 14.30 4.00
N ALA A 212 -1.03 13.29 4.44
CA ALA A 212 -0.01 13.46 5.48
C ALA A 212 1.09 14.44 5.07
N GLY A 213 1.64 14.28 3.86
CA GLY A 213 2.66 15.19 3.35
C GLY A 213 2.18 16.63 3.25
N LEU A 214 0.97 16.84 2.74
CA LEU A 214 0.40 18.20 2.55
C LEU A 214 0.05 18.90 3.88
N HIS A 215 -0.29 18.15 4.95
CA HIS A 215 -0.70 18.74 6.24
C HIS A 215 0.45 18.82 7.26
N TRP A 216 1.46 17.97 7.15
CA TRP A 216 2.63 17.93 8.03
C TRP A 216 3.92 17.77 7.22
N PRO A 217 4.24 18.74 6.31
CA PRO A 217 5.43 18.66 5.45
C PRO A 217 6.73 18.67 6.25
N GLU A 218 6.72 19.26 7.44
CA GLU A 218 7.86 19.28 8.39
C GLU A 218 8.14 17.91 9.01
N ARG A 219 7.19 16.96 8.88
CA ARG A 219 7.35 15.58 9.38
C ARG A 219 7.43 14.55 8.28
N PHE A 220 6.64 14.71 7.21
CA PHE A 220 6.49 13.76 6.12
C PHE A 220 6.87 14.43 4.80
N GLY A 221 8.17 14.56 4.56
CA GLY A 221 8.69 15.30 3.39
C GLY A 221 8.68 14.51 2.08
N CYS A 222 8.48 13.18 2.14
CA CYS A 222 8.47 12.32 0.96
C CYS A 222 7.19 11.50 0.89
N VAL A 223 6.51 11.52 -0.26
CA VAL A 223 5.23 10.84 -0.48
C VAL A 223 5.33 9.89 -1.68
N LEU A 224 4.93 8.63 -1.49
CA LEU A 224 4.70 7.68 -2.56
C LEU A 224 3.22 7.31 -2.57
N SER A 225 2.48 7.77 -3.57
CA SER A 225 1.07 7.49 -3.73
C SER A 225 0.81 6.68 -4.97
N GLN A 226 0.34 5.45 -4.80
CA GLN A 226 0.01 4.54 -5.88
C GLN A 226 -1.50 4.50 -6.07
N SER A 227 -1.97 4.87 -7.27
CA SER A 227 -3.39 4.92 -7.65
C SER A 227 -4.27 5.58 -6.59
N GLY A 228 -3.84 6.74 -6.06
CA GLY A 228 -4.50 7.45 -4.98
C GLY A 228 -5.97 7.76 -5.28
N SER A 229 -6.86 7.56 -4.30
CA SER A 229 -8.30 7.77 -4.44
C SER A 229 -8.68 9.26 -4.37
N TYR A 230 -8.09 10.09 -5.24
CA TYR A 230 -8.24 11.55 -5.23
C TYR A 230 -9.64 12.06 -5.57
N TRP A 231 -10.54 11.16 -5.96
CA TRP A 231 -11.97 11.42 -6.14
C TRP A 231 -12.76 11.46 -4.82
N TRP A 232 -12.17 11.05 -3.71
CA TRP A 232 -12.86 10.98 -2.42
C TRP A 232 -13.24 12.37 -1.89
N PRO A 233 -14.46 12.57 -1.32
CA PRO A 233 -15.52 11.58 -1.07
C PRO A 233 -16.46 11.33 -2.25
N HIS A 234 -16.34 12.03 -3.36
CA HIS A 234 -17.26 12.07 -4.49
C HIS A 234 -17.03 10.89 -5.43
N ARG A 235 -17.78 9.79 -5.24
CA ARG A 235 -17.76 8.67 -6.17
C ARG A 235 -18.57 9.01 -7.41
N GLY A 236 -17.97 8.95 -8.60
CA GLY A 236 -18.71 9.13 -9.85
C GLY A 236 -18.13 10.13 -10.84
N GLY A 237 -17.02 10.78 -10.52
CA GLY A 237 -16.14 11.41 -11.52
C GLY A 237 -16.52 12.80 -12.04
N GLN A 238 -17.57 13.44 -11.56
CA GLN A 238 -17.90 14.82 -11.96
C GLN A 238 -17.36 15.89 -10.99
N GLN A 239 -16.99 15.51 -9.79
CA GLN A 239 -16.43 16.42 -8.79
C GLN A 239 -15.05 15.96 -8.37
N GLU A 240 -14.15 16.90 -8.18
CA GLU A 240 -12.84 16.64 -7.63
C GLU A 240 -12.96 16.25 -6.15
N GLY A 241 -11.98 15.48 -5.66
CA GLY A 241 -11.97 15.13 -4.25
C GLY A 241 -11.45 16.27 -3.39
N VAL A 242 -11.89 16.28 -2.14
CA VAL A 242 -11.65 17.36 -1.17
C VAL A 242 -10.18 17.75 -1.01
N LEU A 243 -9.24 16.80 -1.16
CA LEU A 243 -7.83 17.10 -1.03
C LEU A 243 -7.30 17.93 -2.20
N LEU A 244 -7.78 17.66 -3.42
CA LEU A 244 -7.42 18.43 -4.61
C LEU A 244 -8.06 19.82 -4.58
N GLU A 245 -9.29 19.92 -4.09
CA GLU A 245 -9.95 21.22 -3.88
C GLU A 245 -9.15 22.10 -2.92
N LYS A 246 -8.70 21.56 -1.79
CA LYS A 246 -7.86 22.26 -0.82
C LYS A 246 -6.51 22.71 -1.41
N LEU A 247 -5.89 21.84 -2.20
CA LEU A 247 -4.63 22.18 -2.86
C LEU A 247 -4.81 23.32 -3.87
N LYS A 248 -5.89 23.30 -4.66
CA LYS A 248 -6.22 24.36 -5.61
C LYS A 248 -6.61 25.68 -4.91
N ALA A 249 -7.28 25.59 -3.79
CA ALA A 249 -7.62 26.77 -2.97
C ALA A 249 -6.41 27.37 -2.22
N GLY A 250 -5.24 26.69 -2.24
CA GLY A 250 -4.06 27.12 -1.51
C GLY A 250 -4.15 26.93 0.01
N GLU A 251 -5.11 26.12 0.48
CA GLU A 251 -5.25 25.76 1.90
C GLU A 251 -4.13 24.82 2.37
N VAL A 252 -3.56 24.05 1.45
CA VAL A 252 -2.38 23.21 1.66
C VAL A 252 -1.41 23.41 0.51
N SER A 253 -0.11 23.18 0.76
CA SER A 253 0.95 23.36 -0.23
C SER A 253 1.80 22.10 -0.39
N ALA A 254 2.20 21.82 -1.61
CA ALA A 254 3.18 20.77 -1.93
C ALA A 254 4.63 21.30 -1.95
N GLU A 255 4.85 22.56 -1.60
CA GLU A 255 6.16 23.17 -1.58
C GLU A 255 7.10 22.42 -0.60
N GLY A 256 8.30 22.12 -1.07
CA GLY A 256 9.30 21.38 -0.30
C GLY A 256 9.06 19.87 -0.21
N LEU A 257 7.94 19.35 -0.68
CA LEU A 257 7.67 17.91 -0.72
C LEU A 257 8.31 17.24 -1.93
N ARG A 258 8.75 16.00 -1.73
CA ARG A 258 9.09 15.06 -2.81
C ARG A 258 7.93 14.10 -2.99
N ILE A 259 7.24 14.19 -4.11
CA ILE A 259 6.03 13.42 -4.35
C ILE A 259 6.24 12.54 -5.58
N VAL A 260 5.98 11.24 -5.43
CA VAL A 260 5.88 10.29 -6.53
C VAL A 260 4.43 9.82 -6.60
N LEU A 261 3.79 10.08 -7.75
CA LEU A 261 2.46 9.61 -8.05
C LEU A 261 2.55 8.52 -9.13
N GLU A 262 2.00 7.38 -8.85
CA GLU A 262 1.87 6.28 -9.80
C GLU A 262 0.38 6.03 -10.07
N ALA A 263 0.00 5.98 -11.33
CA ALA A 263 -1.34 5.60 -11.77
C ALA A 263 -1.25 4.25 -12.52
N VAL A 264 -2.04 3.28 -12.09
CA VAL A 264 -2.15 1.95 -12.67
C VAL A 264 -3.55 1.78 -13.26
#